data_e33d4d7d12a5c002745b5ae74a3e9a5a
#
_entry.id   e33d4d7d12a5c002745b5ae74a3e9a5a
#
_cell.length_a   1.000
_cell.length_b   1.000
_cell.length_c   1.000
_cell.angle_alpha   90.00
_cell.angle_beta   90.00
_cell.angle_gamma   90.00
#
_symmetry.space_group_name_H-M   'P 1'
#
loop_
_entity.id
_entity.type
_entity.pdbx_description
1 polymer ?
#
loop_
_entity_poly.entity_id
_entity_poly.type
_entity_poly.pdbx_seq_one_letter_code
_entity_poly.pdbx_strand_id
1 'polypeptide(L)'
;MEPLFLVLGLVTAVGISALHGRHPEPPHPTIPFFRFMFFLPWLFYRILLSNFHTVFLILHPRLPINPKMILYQTHLRNPAAITLLANSITLTPGTVTAEVNSSNLVVHALDEDSANDLVTDRLEKKIFWVFGKKGTQ
;
A
#
# COMPACT_ATOMS: atom_id res chain seq x y z
N MET A 1 -4.71 -30.32 -18.93
CA MET A 1 -3.56 -29.50 -18.51
C MET A 1 -2.32 -30.33 -18.73
N GLU A 2 -1.37 -29.80 -19.47
CA GLU A 2 -0.14 -30.50 -19.81
C GLU A 2 0.69 -30.73 -18.55
N PRO A 3 1.07 -31.97 -18.20
CA PRO A 3 1.87 -32.25 -17.01
C PRO A 3 3.23 -31.53 -17.02
N LEU A 4 3.69 -31.15 -18.19
CA LEU A 4 4.92 -30.39 -18.41
C LEU A 4 4.89 -29.04 -17.69
N PHE A 5 3.77 -28.30 -17.73
CA PHE A 5 3.67 -26.99 -17.08
C PHE A 5 3.67 -27.12 -15.55
N LEU A 6 3.09 -28.19 -15.00
CA LEU A 6 3.13 -28.47 -13.56
C LEU A 6 4.55 -28.80 -13.09
N VAL A 7 5.27 -29.61 -13.86
CA VAL A 7 6.67 -29.94 -13.54
C VAL A 7 7.55 -28.70 -13.66
N LEU A 8 7.37 -27.89 -14.70
CA LEU A 8 8.13 -26.64 -14.87
C LEU A 8 7.86 -25.65 -13.74
N GLY A 9 6.58 -25.50 -13.34
CA GLY A 9 6.18 -24.66 -12.21
C GLY A 9 6.78 -25.15 -10.88
N LEU A 10 6.80 -26.45 -10.65
CA LEU A 10 7.39 -27.03 -9.45
C LEU A 10 8.93 -26.82 -9.43
N VAL A 11 9.60 -27.06 -10.53
CA VAL A 11 11.05 -26.87 -10.65
C VAL A 11 11.44 -25.41 -10.44
N THR A 12 10.70 -24.46 -11.02
CA THR A 12 10.95 -23.03 -10.83
C THR A 12 10.67 -22.59 -9.38
N ALA A 13 9.60 -23.06 -8.76
CA ALA A 13 9.28 -22.77 -7.37
C ALA A 13 10.36 -23.29 -6.41
N VAL A 14 10.80 -24.53 -6.60
CA VAL A 14 11.87 -25.12 -5.80
C VAL A 14 13.20 -24.40 -6.02
N GLY A 15 13.53 -24.06 -7.28
CA GLY A 15 14.75 -23.34 -7.65
C GLY A 15 14.81 -21.94 -6.99
N ILE A 16 13.72 -21.17 -7.08
CA ILE A 16 13.62 -19.85 -6.46
C ILE A 16 13.68 -19.95 -4.94
N SER A 17 12.98 -20.92 -4.35
CA SER A 17 12.99 -21.14 -2.91
C SER A 17 14.38 -21.50 -2.38
N ALA A 18 15.12 -22.34 -3.09
CA ALA A 18 16.48 -22.73 -2.72
C ALA A 18 17.49 -21.58 -2.83
N LEU A 19 17.31 -20.67 -3.79
CA LEU A 19 18.11 -19.47 -3.94
C LEU A 19 17.78 -18.42 -2.86
N HIS A 20 16.49 -18.25 -2.55
CA HIS A 20 16.03 -17.26 -1.58
C HIS A 20 16.37 -17.64 -0.14
N GLY A 21 16.34 -18.93 0.20
CA GLY A 21 16.67 -19.43 1.55
C GLY A 21 18.12 -19.27 1.97
N ARG A 22 19.01 -18.75 1.09
CA ARG A 22 20.41 -18.50 1.40
C ARG A 22 20.70 -17.10 1.94
N HIS A 23 19.75 -16.17 1.86
CA HIS A 23 19.91 -14.85 2.43
C HIS A 23 19.32 -14.84 3.84
N PRO A 24 20.12 -14.46 4.88
CA PRO A 24 19.58 -14.23 6.21
C PRO A 24 18.62 -13.04 6.13
N GLU A 25 17.32 -13.33 6.12
CA GLU A 25 16.31 -12.28 6.15
C GLU A 25 16.28 -11.64 7.54
N PRO A 26 16.17 -10.29 7.61
CA PRO A 26 15.94 -9.63 8.88
C PRO A 26 14.63 -10.15 9.50
N PRO A 27 14.52 -10.21 10.84
CA PRO A 27 13.35 -10.75 11.51
C PRO A 27 12.09 -10.06 10.99
N HIS A 28 11.23 -10.83 10.32
CA HIS A 28 9.99 -10.31 9.76
C HIS A 28 9.12 -9.74 10.89
N PRO A 29 8.67 -8.50 10.78
CA PRO A 29 7.74 -7.96 11.75
C PRO A 29 6.46 -8.77 11.70
N THR A 30 6.13 -9.44 12.79
CA THR A 30 4.88 -10.19 12.90
C THR A 30 3.70 -9.23 12.77
N ILE A 31 2.99 -9.31 11.65
CA ILE A 31 1.73 -8.59 11.46
C ILE A 31 0.70 -9.27 12.37
N PRO A 32 0.10 -8.58 13.32
CA PRO A 32 -0.94 -9.16 14.16
C PRO A 32 -2.19 -9.45 13.32
N PHE A 33 -2.39 -10.73 12.99
CA PHE A 33 -3.43 -11.21 12.06
C PHE A 33 -4.82 -10.62 12.34
N PHE A 34 -5.25 -10.61 13.61
CA PHE A 34 -6.57 -10.09 13.98
C PHE A 34 -6.71 -8.59 13.67
N ARG A 35 -5.71 -7.79 13.99
CA ARG A 35 -5.75 -6.35 13.70
C ARG A 35 -5.73 -6.06 12.21
N PHE A 36 -4.96 -6.84 11.45
CA PHE A 36 -4.94 -6.76 10.00
C PHE A 36 -6.30 -7.13 9.39
N MET A 37 -6.96 -8.17 9.91
CA MET A 37 -8.29 -8.57 9.46
C MET A 37 -9.34 -7.48 9.67
N PHE A 38 -9.27 -6.72 10.77
CA PHE A 38 -10.15 -5.57 10.99
C PHE A 38 -9.76 -4.33 10.16
N PHE A 39 -8.51 -4.22 9.75
CA PHE A 39 -8.05 -3.15 8.87
C PHE A 39 -8.60 -3.31 7.44
N LEU A 40 -8.69 -4.53 6.92
CA LEU A 40 -9.13 -4.81 5.55
C LEU A 40 -10.53 -4.26 5.21
N PRO A 41 -11.60 -4.51 5.99
CA PRO A 41 -12.92 -3.97 5.66
C PRO A 41 -12.97 -2.44 5.75
N TRP A 42 -12.20 -1.83 6.65
CA TRP A 42 -12.06 -0.38 6.70
C TRP A 42 -11.36 0.16 5.45
N LEU A 43 -10.27 -0.47 5.01
CA LEU A 43 -9.56 -0.12 3.78
C LEU A 43 -10.47 -0.29 2.57
N PHE A 44 -11.21 -1.40 2.49
CA PHE A 44 -12.16 -1.65 1.41
C PHE A 44 -13.25 -0.58 1.33
N TYR A 45 -13.82 -0.18 2.46
CA TYR A 45 -14.77 0.93 2.52
C TYR A 45 -14.17 2.23 1.99
N ARG A 46 -12.93 2.54 2.35
CA ARG A 46 -12.20 3.72 1.85
C ARG A 46 -12.00 3.66 0.34
N ILE A 47 -11.61 2.51 -0.19
CA ILE A 47 -11.43 2.28 -1.64
C ILE A 47 -12.77 2.51 -2.37
N LEU A 48 -13.87 1.98 -1.86
CA LEU A 48 -15.19 2.19 -2.46
C LEU A 48 -15.57 3.68 -2.49
N LEU A 49 -15.41 4.38 -1.39
CA LEU A 49 -15.72 5.80 -1.29
C LEU A 49 -14.89 6.62 -2.28
N SER A 50 -13.60 6.35 -2.37
CA SER A 50 -12.68 7.01 -3.30
C SER A 50 -13.00 6.68 -4.77
N ASN A 51 -13.45 5.45 -5.07
CA ASN A 51 -13.92 5.09 -6.41
C ASN A 51 -15.10 5.97 -6.85
N PHE A 52 -16.08 6.20 -5.99
CA PHE A 52 -17.21 7.08 -6.31
C PHE A 52 -16.75 8.51 -6.59
N HIS A 53 -15.83 9.04 -5.80
CA HIS A 53 -15.24 10.36 -6.03
C HIS A 53 -14.53 10.43 -7.39
N THR A 54 -13.67 9.45 -7.68
CA THR A 54 -12.92 9.40 -8.94
C THR A 54 -13.82 9.25 -10.16
N VAL A 55 -14.87 8.41 -10.07
CA VAL A 55 -15.87 8.27 -11.14
C VAL A 55 -16.59 9.58 -11.38
N PHE A 56 -17.01 10.26 -10.32
CA PHE A 56 -17.64 11.58 -10.43
C PHE A 56 -16.73 12.61 -11.10
N LEU A 57 -15.43 12.61 -10.72
CA LEU A 57 -14.41 13.48 -11.29
C LEU A 57 -14.24 13.26 -12.81
N ILE A 58 -14.16 11.98 -13.23
CA ILE A 58 -13.99 11.60 -14.64
C ILE A 58 -15.22 11.92 -15.47
N LEU A 59 -16.42 11.70 -14.91
CA LEU A 59 -17.69 11.99 -15.61
C LEU A 59 -18.04 13.48 -15.64
N HIS A 60 -17.32 14.30 -14.87
CA HIS A 60 -17.59 15.73 -14.83
C HIS A 60 -17.11 16.40 -16.13
N PRO A 61 -17.97 17.17 -16.85
CA PRO A 61 -17.64 17.72 -18.17
C PRO A 61 -16.46 18.70 -18.17
N ARG A 62 -16.11 19.29 -17.04
CA ARG A 62 -15.00 20.23 -16.89
C ARG A 62 -13.69 19.55 -16.47
N LEU A 63 -13.72 18.23 -16.18
CA LEU A 63 -12.54 17.47 -15.71
C LEU A 63 -11.67 18.27 -14.72
N PRO A 64 -12.16 18.59 -13.51
CA PRO A 64 -11.44 19.43 -12.57
C PRO A 64 -10.28 18.66 -11.90
N ILE A 65 -9.36 18.15 -12.72
CA ILE A 65 -8.15 17.45 -12.26
C ILE A 65 -7.03 18.47 -12.10
N ASN A 66 -6.26 18.34 -11.03
CA ASN A 66 -5.06 19.14 -10.76
C ASN A 66 -3.95 18.24 -10.21
N PRO A 67 -3.29 17.45 -11.09
CA PRO A 67 -2.31 16.47 -10.65
C PRO A 67 -1.14 17.12 -9.92
N LYS A 68 -0.78 16.56 -8.77
CA LYS A 68 0.31 17.06 -7.93
C LYS A 68 1.20 15.91 -7.45
N MET A 69 2.50 16.19 -7.36
CA MET A 69 3.44 15.34 -6.65
C MET A 69 3.57 15.83 -5.22
N ILE A 70 3.37 14.94 -4.26
CA ILE A 70 3.40 15.23 -2.83
C ILE A 70 4.53 14.42 -2.20
N LEU A 71 5.37 15.10 -1.44
CA LEU A 71 6.31 14.42 -0.57
C LEU A 71 5.63 14.19 0.78
N TYR A 72 5.21 12.93 1.01
CA TYR A 72 4.59 12.52 2.27
C TYR A 72 5.66 11.95 3.20
N GLN A 73 5.84 12.57 4.35
CA GLN A 73 6.75 12.11 5.39
C GLN A 73 6.01 11.21 6.38
N THR A 74 6.38 9.92 6.44
CA THR A 74 5.79 8.97 7.38
C THR A 74 6.58 8.89 8.67
N HIS A 75 5.87 8.69 9.77
CA HIS A 75 6.45 8.41 11.10
C HIS A 75 6.65 6.91 11.35
N LEU A 76 6.20 6.06 10.43
CA LEU A 76 6.43 4.62 10.47
C LEU A 76 7.91 4.33 10.18
N ARG A 77 8.49 3.41 10.94
CA ARG A 77 9.89 2.96 10.75
C ARG A 77 9.98 1.51 10.32
N ASN A 78 8.93 0.74 10.59
CA ASN A 78 8.88 -0.65 10.21
C ASN A 78 8.69 -0.79 8.69
N PRO A 79 9.58 -1.49 7.95
CA PRO A 79 9.48 -1.63 6.50
C PRO A 79 8.15 -2.24 6.02
N ALA A 80 7.60 -3.22 6.74
CA ALA A 80 6.32 -3.82 6.38
C ALA A 80 5.14 -2.85 6.59
N ALA A 81 5.21 -1.98 7.62
CA ALA A 81 4.20 -0.94 7.84
C ALA A 81 4.27 0.14 6.74
N ILE A 82 5.48 0.54 6.33
CA ILE A 82 5.71 1.49 5.24
C ILE A 82 5.20 0.89 3.91
N THR A 83 5.51 -0.38 3.63
CA THR A 83 5.01 -1.08 2.45
C THR A 83 3.48 -1.17 2.45
N LEU A 84 2.87 -1.47 3.59
CA LEU A 84 1.41 -1.50 3.71
C LEU A 84 0.81 -0.11 3.48
N LEU A 85 1.45 0.95 3.97
CA LEU A 85 1.04 2.33 3.73
C LEU A 85 1.10 2.68 2.25
N ALA A 86 2.24 2.45 1.59
CA ALA A 86 2.44 2.72 0.17
C ALA A 86 1.43 1.99 -0.73
N ASN A 87 1.20 0.70 -0.45
CA ASN A 87 0.20 -0.08 -1.16
C ASN A 87 -1.23 0.41 -0.90
N SER A 88 -1.57 0.77 0.34
CA SER A 88 -2.89 1.28 0.68
C SER A 88 -3.17 2.64 0.02
N ILE A 89 -2.17 3.50 -0.10
CA ILE A 89 -2.25 4.76 -0.85
C ILE A 89 -2.54 4.46 -2.32
N THR A 90 -1.78 3.55 -2.94
CA THR A 90 -1.94 3.20 -4.35
C THR A 90 -3.28 2.49 -4.64
N LEU A 91 -3.81 1.72 -3.70
CA LEU A 91 -5.13 1.09 -3.81
C LEU A 91 -6.28 2.09 -3.70
N THR A 92 -6.03 3.28 -3.16
CA THR A 92 -7.03 4.35 -3.09
C THR A 92 -7.06 5.10 -4.42
N PRO A 93 -8.15 5.04 -5.21
CA PRO A 93 -8.24 5.73 -6.49
C PRO A 93 -7.95 7.22 -6.37
N GLY A 94 -7.24 7.76 -7.37
CA GLY A 94 -6.79 9.15 -7.37
C GLY A 94 -5.40 9.36 -6.74
N THR A 95 -4.77 8.32 -6.19
CA THR A 95 -3.40 8.41 -5.66
C THR A 95 -2.53 7.23 -6.08
N VAL A 96 -1.26 7.49 -6.35
CA VAL A 96 -0.25 6.48 -6.69
C VAL A 96 1.05 6.79 -5.98
N THR A 97 1.59 5.84 -5.24
CA THR A 97 2.92 5.95 -4.66
C THR A 97 3.97 5.69 -5.74
N ALA A 98 4.71 6.72 -6.11
CA ALA A 98 5.73 6.66 -7.15
C ALA A 98 7.09 6.20 -6.62
N GLU A 99 7.42 6.58 -5.38
CA GLU A 99 8.71 6.24 -4.77
C GLU A 99 8.54 6.06 -3.25
N VAL A 100 9.32 5.15 -2.68
CA VAL A 100 9.35 4.89 -1.24
C VAL A 100 10.81 4.93 -0.78
N ASN A 101 11.14 5.92 0.03
CA ASN A 101 12.43 6.06 0.68
C ASN A 101 12.24 6.05 2.19
N SER A 102 12.80 5.09 2.88
CA SER A 102 12.81 4.87 4.36
C SER A 102 11.70 5.56 5.17
N SER A 103 11.60 6.89 5.11
CA SER A 103 10.60 7.70 5.82
C SER A 103 9.84 8.69 4.92
N ASN A 104 10.14 8.72 3.63
CA ASN A 104 9.51 9.62 2.67
C ASN A 104 8.86 8.82 1.55
N LEU A 105 7.62 9.14 1.24
CA LEU A 105 6.90 8.60 0.10
C LEU A 105 6.62 9.74 -0.89
N VAL A 106 6.98 9.53 -2.14
CA VAL A 106 6.57 10.44 -3.23
C VAL A 106 5.26 9.90 -3.79
N VAL A 107 4.21 10.67 -3.64
CA VAL A 107 2.85 10.28 -4.04
C VAL A 107 2.36 11.23 -5.11
N HIS A 108 1.89 10.67 -6.21
CA HIS A 108 1.14 11.39 -7.23
C HIS A 108 -0.34 11.39 -6.85
N ALA A 109 -0.94 12.56 -6.68
CA ALA A 109 -2.36 12.75 -6.46
C ALA A 109 -3.01 13.38 -7.69
N LEU A 110 -4.18 12.89 -8.07
CA LEU A 110 -4.92 13.31 -9.25
C LEU A 110 -5.58 14.69 -9.07
N ASP A 111 -6.01 14.98 -7.85
CA ASP A 111 -6.71 16.19 -7.48
C ASP A 111 -6.35 16.65 -6.07
N GLU A 112 -6.84 17.82 -5.69
CA GLU A 112 -6.54 18.45 -4.40
C GLU A 112 -7.20 17.73 -3.22
N ASP A 113 -8.37 17.14 -3.43
CA ASP A 113 -9.09 16.38 -2.41
C ASP A 113 -8.35 15.09 -2.06
N SER A 114 -7.87 14.36 -3.07
CA SER A 114 -7.01 13.18 -2.89
C SER A 114 -5.70 13.54 -2.18
N ALA A 115 -5.12 14.70 -2.49
CA ALA A 115 -3.94 15.23 -1.82
C ALA A 115 -4.18 15.53 -0.34
N ASN A 116 -5.27 16.21 -0.03
CA ASN A 116 -5.66 16.59 1.34
C ASN A 116 -6.02 15.37 2.20
N ASP A 117 -6.62 14.34 1.60
CA ASP A 117 -6.94 13.10 2.29
C ASP A 117 -5.68 12.37 2.79
N LEU A 118 -4.59 12.41 2.00
CA LEU A 118 -3.27 11.92 2.42
C LEU A 118 -2.72 12.69 3.62
N VAL A 119 -2.76 14.01 3.58
CA VAL A 119 -2.21 14.89 4.63
C VAL A 119 -2.96 14.72 5.97
N THR A 120 -4.21 14.24 5.94
CA THR A 120 -5.02 14.02 7.15
C THR A 120 -4.53 12.84 8.01
N ASP A 121 -3.48 12.11 7.61
CA ASP A 121 -2.83 11.00 8.35
C ASP A 121 -3.77 9.87 8.82
N ARG A 122 -4.99 9.80 8.31
CA ARG A 122 -5.98 8.79 8.75
C ARG A 122 -5.52 7.38 8.44
N LEU A 123 -4.87 7.20 7.27
CA LEU A 123 -4.37 5.92 6.81
C LEU A 123 -3.18 5.47 7.67
N GLU A 124 -2.22 6.37 7.90
CA GLU A 124 -1.05 6.11 8.73
C GLU A 124 -1.44 5.75 10.17
N LYS A 125 -2.37 6.49 10.77
CA LYS A 125 -2.90 6.19 12.12
C LYS A 125 -3.52 4.80 12.21
N LYS A 126 -4.24 4.36 11.17
CA LYS A 126 -4.82 3.01 11.13
C LYS A 126 -3.75 1.94 11.01
N ILE A 127 -2.74 2.15 10.17
CA ILE A 127 -1.61 1.23 10.03
C ILE A 127 -0.79 1.19 11.32
N PHE A 128 -0.58 2.33 11.94
CA PHE A 128 0.05 2.40 13.27
C PHE A 128 -0.72 1.56 14.31
N TRP A 129 -2.05 1.61 14.30
CA TRP A 129 -2.87 0.78 15.17
C TRP A 129 -2.70 -0.72 14.86
N VAL A 130 -2.58 -1.11 13.58
CA VAL A 130 -2.35 -2.51 13.16
C VAL A 130 -1.04 -3.04 13.72
N PHE A 131 0.06 -2.32 13.55
CA PHE A 131 1.39 -2.74 13.98
C PHE A 131 1.67 -2.45 15.46
N GLY A 132 0.92 -1.54 16.10
CA GLY A 132 1.15 -1.09 17.47
C GLY A 132 2.52 -0.44 17.65
N LYS A 133 3.10 -0.54 18.85
CA LYS A 133 4.44 0.02 19.15
C LYS A 133 5.57 -0.54 18.25
N LYS A 134 5.37 -1.70 17.62
CA LYS A 134 6.33 -2.28 16.67
C LYS A 134 6.36 -1.56 15.31
N GLY A 135 5.40 -0.68 15.02
CA GLY A 135 5.39 0.15 13.81
C GLY A 135 6.36 1.32 13.84
N THR A 136 6.88 1.68 15.03
CA THR A 136 7.80 2.81 15.26
C THR A 136 9.24 2.41 15.58
N GLN A 137 9.52 1.11 15.65
CA GLN A 137 10.89 0.58 15.84
C GLN A 137 11.51 0.12 14.55
#